data_5b0a4ab133351868d34c1dac2f9b0395
#
_entry.id   5b0a4ab133351868d34c1dac2f9b0395
#
_cell.length_a   1.000
_cell.length_b   1.000
_cell.length_c   1.000
_cell.angle_alpha   90.00
_cell.angle_beta   90.00
_cell.angle_gamma   90.00
#
_symmetry.space_group_name_H-M   'P 1'
#
loop_
_entity.id
_entity.type
_entity.pdbx_description
1 polymer ?
#
loop_
_entity_poly.entity_id
_entity_poly.type
_entity_poly.pdbx_seq_one_letter_code
_entity_poly.pdbx_strand_id
1 'polypeptide(L)'
;MRPFRTAWLALLLAACAPALLAVDPGRLPEPEDWDPKPAQLEWWYTSGWAEPYAFHFAFFKAYAPPSYRILGLPGSLFGPFHAAHLALTDLRTGKRRFLEVADQDLFAKRGEALPGPRLALMGWRFYREGEGFRLEAPGVDLRFRPLKPPVVHPPSGTAETGRMHYQSYTRVAAWGEVLGEEARGEAWLDHQWGEQLSGLAATWDWFGLHLSDGSELMAYRVKAASGRVVQVLASRVDPLGNREDLALDFLPLETWTSSSGRAYTLAWRLEGPELALVLRPLFREGEILSRTTRVAYWEGPVAGEGRFRGYRVRA
;
A
#
# COMPACT_ATOMS: atom_id res chain seq x y z
N MET A 1 -8.26 -11.71 -54.42
CA MET A 1 -7.47 -10.88 -53.45
C MET A 1 -7.80 -11.43 -52.04
N ARG A 2 -6.79 -11.80 -51.29
CA ARG A 2 -6.95 -12.71 -50.14
C ARG A 2 -7.11 -11.93 -48.80
N PRO A 3 -8.20 -12.13 -48.03
CA PRO A 3 -8.36 -11.49 -46.70
C PRO A 3 -7.66 -12.28 -45.55
N PHE A 4 -6.74 -13.19 -45.84
CA PHE A 4 -6.20 -14.12 -44.86
C PHE A 4 -5.02 -13.56 -44.01
N ARG A 5 -4.40 -12.43 -44.36
CA ARG A 5 -3.22 -11.95 -43.66
C ARG A 5 -3.51 -11.07 -42.46
N THR A 6 -4.65 -10.40 -42.40
CA THR A 6 -5.05 -9.54 -41.29
C THR A 6 -5.61 -10.31 -40.08
N ALA A 7 -6.23 -11.48 -40.31
CA ALA A 7 -6.77 -12.29 -39.23
C ALA A 7 -5.68 -12.90 -38.32
N TRP A 8 -4.54 -13.30 -38.93
CA TRP A 8 -3.41 -13.88 -38.18
C TRP A 8 -2.67 -12.85 -37.34
N LEU A 9 -2.58 -11.61 -37.80
CA LEU A 9 -1.97 -10.54 -37.02
C LEU A 9 -2.83 -10.18 -35.80
N ALA A 10 -4.15 -10.18 -35.94
CA ALA A 10 -5.08 -9.95 -34.85
C ALA A 10 -5.07 -11.10 -33.80
N LEU A 11 -4.92 -12.35 -34.24
CA LEU A 11 -4.78 -13.51 -33.36
C LEU A 11 -3.43 -13.52 -32.61
N LEU A 12 -2.33 -13.13 -33.26
CA LEU A 12 -1.02 -13.02 -32.63
C LEU A 12 -0.97 -11.88 -31.61
N LEU A 13 -1.62 -10.75 -31.88
CA LEU A 13 -1.73 -9.64 -30.94
C LEU A 13 -2.64 -9.98 -29.75
N ALA A 14 -3.68 -10.79 -29.94
CA ALA A 14 -4.55 -11.27 -28.86
C ALA A 14 -3.84 -12.31 -27.97
N ALA A 15 -2.93 -13.11 -28.51
CA ALA A 15 -2.13 -14.08 -27.76
C ALA A 15 -1.01 -13.43 -26.93
N CYS A 16 -0.60 -12.20 -27.26
CA CYS A 16 0.41 -11.44 -26.52
C CYS A 16 -0.18 -10.46 -25.49
N ALA A 17 -1.53 -10.33 -25.43
CA ALA A 17 -2.14 -9.58 -24.34
C ALA A 17 -1.94 -10.41 -23.06
N PRO A 18 -1.28 -9.90 -22.00
CA PRO A 18 -1.36 -10.55 -20.71
C PRO A 18 -2.85 -10.64 -20.39
N ALA A 19 -3.36 -11.85 -20.27
CA ALA A 19 -4.71 -12.05 -19.77
C ALA A 19 -4.71 -11.42 -18.38
N LEU A 20 -5.38 -10.29 -18.23
CA LEU A 20 -5.73 -9.77 -16.91
C LEU A 20 -6.69 -10.81 -16.34
N LEU A 21 -6.12 -11.77 -15.62
CA LEU A 21 -6.91 -12.77 -14.93
C LEU A 21 -7.72 -11.99 -13.92
N ALA A 22 -9.03 -12.07 -14.07
CA ALA A 22 -9.93 -11.58 -13.03
C ALA A 22 -9.47 -12.20 -11.71
N VAL A 23 -9.24 -11.37 -10.71
CA VAL A 23 -8.86 -11.86 -9.39
C VAL A 23 -10.00 -12.72 -8.90
N ASP A 24 -9.75 -14.03 -8.69
CA ASP A 24 -10.75 -14.91 -8.11
C ASP A 24 -10.96 -14.54 -6.64
N PRO A 25 -12.07 -13.90 -6.28
CA PRO A 25 -12.31 -13.48 -4.89
C PRO A 25 -12.53 -14.67 -3.95
N GLY A 26 -12.72 -15.88 -4.48
CA GLY A 26 -12.86 -17.11 -3.69
C GLY A 26 -11.53 -17.74 -3.30
N ARG A 27 -10.43 -17.40 -3.99
CA ARG A 27 -9.10 -17.93 -3.69
C ARG A 27 -8.28 -16.92 -2.89
N LEU A 28 -8.05 -17.24 -1.64
CA LEU A 28 -7.16 -16.44 -0.79
C LEU A 28 -5.71 -16.57 -1.27
N PRO A 29 -4.91 -15.50 -1.17
CA PRO A 29 -3.49 -15.56 -1.47
C PRO A 29 -2.76 -16.52 -0.52
N GLU A 30 -1.69 -17.13 -1.03
CA GLU A 30 -0.73 -17.82 -0.18
C GLU A 30 0.02 -16.77 0.63
N PRO A 31 0.05 -16.85 1.97
CA PRO A 31 0.56 -15.75 2.81
C PRO A 31 2.01 -15.35 2.51
N GLU A 32 2.82 -16.29 2.07
CA GLU A 32 4.25 -16.08 1.78
C GLU A 32 4.54 -15.75 0.33
N ASP A 33 3.54 -15.80 -0.54
CA ASP A 33 3.67 -15.48 -1.96
C ASP A 33 3.55 -13.96 -2.17
N TRP A 34 4.68 -13.29 -2.19
CA TRP A 34 4.84 -11.85 -2.42
C TRP A 34 5.20 -11.52 -3.87
N ASP A 35 5.17 -12.50 -4.73
CA ASP A 35 5.47 -12.35 -6.15
C ASP A 35 4.44 -11.49 -6.87
N PRO A 36 4.86 -10.77 -7.93
CA PRO A 36 3.96 -9.98 -8.76
C PRO A 36 2.80 -10.81 -9.35
N LYS A 37 1.60 -10.28 -9.29
CA LYS A 37 0.36 -10.89 -9.77
C LYS A 37 -0.05 -10.29 -11.11
N PRO A 38 -0.76 -11.02 -11.98
CA PRO A 38 -1.33 -10.50 -13.21
C PRO A 38 -2.60 -9.69 -12.92
N ALA A 39 -2.51 -8.70 -12.03
CA ALA A 39 -3.61 -7.87 -11.59
C ALA A 39 -3.58 -6.49 -12.28
N GLN A 40 -4.74 -5.85 -12.44
CA GLN A 40 -4.84 -4.53 -13.02
C GLN A 40 -4.08 -3.49 -12.21
N LEU A 41 -4.18 -3.57 -10.88
CA LEU A 41 -3.48 -2.71 -9.93
C LEU A 41 -2.85 -3.56 -8.86
N GLU A 42 -1.62 -3.25 -8.52
CA GLU A 42 -0.85 -3.95 -7.51
C GLU A 42 0.12 -2.99 -6.84
N TRP A 43 0.31 -3.14 -5.54
CA TRP A 43 1.34 -2.39 -4.83
C TRP A 43 1.96 -3.19 -3.69
N TRP A 44 3.21 -2.90 -3.46
CA TRP A 44 3.96 -3.27 -2.26
C TRP A 44 4.21 -1.99 -1.47
N TYR A 45 3.89 -2.04 -0.21
CA TYR A 45 3.98 -0.89 0.68
C TYR A 45 4.72 -1.29 1.94
N THR A 46 5.52 -0.37 2.49
CA THR A 46 6.09 -0.50 3.82
C THR A 46 6.08 0.84 4.52
N SER A 47 5.68 0.84 5.77
CA SER A 47 5.76 2.02 6.63
C SER A 47 6.19 1.62 8.04
N GLY A 48 6.80 2.56 8.74
CA GLY A 48 7.27 2.33 10.09
C GLY A 48 8.20 3.42 10.57
N TRP A 49 8.96 3.06 11.57
CA TRP A 49 10.04 3.91 12.05
C TRP A 49 11.36 3.13 12.05
N ALA A 50 12.43 3.84 11.72
CA ALA A 50 13.80 3.44 11.92
C ALA A 50 14.48 4.67 12.50
N GLU A 51 14.53 4.72 13.83
CA GLU A 51 14.96 5.93 14.56
C GLU A 51 16.31 6.46 14.06
N PRO A 52 16.39 7.77 13.81
CA PRO A 52 15.45 8.80 14.23
C PRO A 52 14.39 9.19 13.18
N TYR A 53 14.07 8.34 12.22
CA TYR A 53 13.15 8.62 11.13
C TYR A 53 11.90 7.75 11.18
N ALA A 54 10.73 8.33 10.79
CA ALA A 54 9.61 7.59 10.27
C ALA A 54 9.68 7.59 8.74
N PHE A 55 9.23 6.52 8.13
CA PHE A 55 9.27 6.37 6.68
C PHE A 55 8.01 5.67 6.15
N HIS A 56 7.69 5.92 4.89
CA HIS A 56 6.92 4.99 4.09
C HIS A 56 7.51 4.88 2.68
N PHE A 57 7.37 3.72 2.11
CA PHE A 57 7.71 3.43 0.72
C PHE A 57 6.55 2.67 0.08
N ALA A 58 6.23 3.01 -1.16
CA ALA A 58 5.25 2.28 -1.96
C ALA A 58 5.80 2.07 -3.37
N PHE A 59 5.65 0.87 -3.89
CA PHE A 59 5.91 0.54 -5.28
C PHE A 59 4.60 0.10 -5.93
N PHE A 60 4.23 0.74 -7.00
CA PHE A 60 2.98 0.51 -7.73
C PHE A 60 3.27 -0.12 -9.09
N LYS A 61 2.42 -1.07 -9.45
CA LYS A 61 2.33 -1.65 -10.79
C LYS A 61 0.88 -1.56 -11.25
N ALA A 62 0.64 -0.94 -12.39
CA ALA A 62 -0.72 -0.75 -12.90
C ALA A 62 -0.80 -0.95 -14.40
N TYR A 63 -1.78 -1.71 -14.85
CA TYR A 63 -2.19 -1.75 -16.25
C TYR A 63 -3.26 -0.70 -16.51
N ALA A 64 -3.29 -0.17 -17.72
CA ALA A 64 -4.38 0.70 -18.13
C ALA A 64 -5.72 -0.04 -18.03
N PRO A 65 -6.81 0.64 -17.61
CA PRO A 65 -8.13 0.03 -17.55
C PRO A 65 -8.53 -0.60 -18.89
N PRO A 66 -9.34 -1.68 -18.92
CA PRO A 66 -9.72 -2.38 -20.15
C PRO A 66 -10.43 -1.49 -21.18
N SER A 67 -11.13 -0.44 -20.72
CA SER A 67 -11.80 0.54 -21.57
C SER A 67 -10.86 1.58 -22.19
N TYR A 68 -9.64 1.73 -21.67
CA TYR A 68 -8.69 2.74 -22.14
C TYR A 68 -8.03 2.29 -23.43
N ARG A 69 -7.94 3.21 -24.41
CA ARG A 69 -7.33 2.97 -25.72
C ARG A 69 -6.13 3.86 -25.93
N ILE A 70 -5.06 3.29 -26.45
CA ILE A 70 -3.84 3.98 -26.89
C ILE A 70 -3.66 3.66 -28.36
N LEU A 71 -3.67 4.67 -29.23
CA LEU A 71 -3.62 4.49 -30.67
C LEU A 71 -4.68 3.50 -31.19
N GLY A 72 -5.88 3.47 -30.60
CA GLY A 72 -6.96 2.57 -30.95
C GLY A 72 -6.85 1.13 -30.40
N LEU A 73 -5.72 0.78 -29.78
CA LEU A 73 -5.47 -0.52 -29.17
C LEU A 73 -5.82 -0.51 -27.66
N PRO A 74 -6.18 -1.65 -27.07
CA PRO A 74 -6.31 -1.75 -25.60
C PRO A 74 -5.05 -1.28 -24.89
N GLY A 75 -5.19 -0.36 -23.94
CA GLY A 75 -4.05 0.21 -23.23
C GLY A 75 -3.23 -0.82 -22.45
N SER A 76 -3.87 -1.92 -22.02
CA SER A 76 -3.20 -3.05 -21.35
C SER A 76 -2.14 -3.76 -22.20
N LEU A 77 -2.23 -3.68 -23.53
CA LEU A 77 -1.21 -4.24 -24.44
C LEU A 77 0.16 -3.57 -24.31
N PHE A 78 0.20 -2.36 -23.78
CA PHE A 78 1.46 -1.63 -23.58
C PHE A 78 2.14 -2.00 -22.25
N GLY A 79 1.67 -3.06 -21.58
CA GLY A 79 2.22 -3.57 -20.32
C GLY A 79 1.95 -2.66 -19.12
N PRO A 80 2.42 -3.04 -17.93
CA PRO A 80 2.20 -2.24 -16.75
C PRO A 80 3.04 -0.96 -16.75
N PHE A 81 2.54 0.05 -16.06
CA PHE A 81 3.29 1.21 -15.62
C PHE A 81 3.71 1.03 -14.17
N HIS A 82 4.88 1.53 -13.84
CA HIS A 82 5.40 1.47 -12.48
C HIS A 82 5.62 2.88 -11.94
N ALA A 83 5.38 3.03 -10.64
CA ALA A 83 5.71 4.23 -9.89
C ALA A 83 6.20 3.82 -8.49
N ALA A 84 7.02 4.66 -7.89
CA ALA A 84 7.42 4.47 -6.50
C ALA A 84 7.41 5.81 -5.75
N HIS A 85 7.00 5.74 -4.49
CA HIS A 85 6.96 6.84 -3.54
C HIS A 85 7.83 6.52 -2.34
N LEU A 86 8.55 7.51 -1.83
CA LEU A 86 9.28 7.45 -0.58
C LEU A 86 9.05 8.74 0.20
N ALA A 87 8.57 8.64 1.43
CA ALA A 87 8.59 9.76 2.34
C ALA A 87 9.37 9.43 3.60
N LEU A 88 10.12 10.40 4.08
CA LEU A 88 10.89 10.36 5.30
C LEU A 88 10.46 11.53 6.19
N THR A 89 10.28 11.28 7.48
CA THR A 89 9.99 12.29 8.49
C THR A 89 11.02 12.15 9.62
N ASP A 90 11.82 13.18 9.86
CA ASP A 90 12.70 13.24 11.02
C ASP A 90 11.84 13.39 12.29
N LEU A 91 11.84 12.40 13.15
CA LEU A 91 11.02 12.35 14.36
C LEU A 91 11.46 13.39 15.42
N ARG A 92 12.69 13.90 15.34
CA ARG A 92 13.23 14.94 16.23
C ARG A 92 12.68 16.33 15.89
N THR A 93 12.38 16.56 14.60
CA THR A 93 12.09 17.91 14.08
C THR A 93 10.76 18.03 13.35
N GLY A 94 10.16 16.91 12.95
CA GLY A 94 9.00 16.87 12.05
C GLY A 94 9.32 17.20 10.59
N LYS A 95 10.61 17.42 10.26
CA LYS A 95 11.03 17.75 8.90
C LYS A 95 10.77 16.59 7.97
N ARG A 96 10.07 16.88 6.85
CA ARG A 96 9.63 15.87 5.89
C ARG A 96 10.36 16.02 4.56
N ARG A 97 10.61 14.86 3.91
CA ARG A 97 11.07 14.74 2.55
C ARG A 97 10.21 13.75 1.80
N PHE A 98 9.73 14.13 0.63
CA PHE A 98 9.00 13.25 -0.27
C PHE A 98 9.74 13.16 -1.60
N LEU A 99 9.89 11.94 -2.09
CA LEU A 99 10.51 11.60 -3.37
C LEU A 99 9.59 10.67 -4.12
N GLU A 100 9.55 10.80 -5.44
CA GLU A 100 8.77 9.94 -6.31
C GLU A 100 9.48 9.70 -7.63
N VAL A 101 9.20 8.55 -8.24
CA VAL A 101 9.70 8.16 -9.56
C VAL A 101 8.63 7.33 -10.27
N ALA A 102 8.58 7.41 -11.61
CA ALA A 102 7.66 6.61 -12.42
C ALA A 102 8.23 6.33 -13.81
N ASP A 103 7.67 5.31 -14.46
CA ASP A 103 7.84 5.13 -15.90
C ASP A 103 7.35 6.37 -16.64
N GLN A 104 8.22 6.96 -17.46
CA GLN A 104 7.95 8.23 -18.14
C GLN A 104 7.50 8.04 -19.58
N ASP A 105 7.77 6.89 -20.15
CA ASP A 105 7.57 6.60 -21.57
C ASP A 105 6.74 5.33 -21.74
N LEU A 106 5.79 5.39 -22.69
CA LEU A 106 4.94 4.26 -23.04
C LEU A 106 5.73 3.08 -23.63
N PHE A 107 6.81 3.37 -24.37
CA PHE A 107 7.60 2.39 -25.13
C PHE A 107 8.96 2.08 -24.48
N ALA A 108 9.43 2.92 -23.56
CA ALA A 108 10.72 2.78 -22.88
C ALA A 108 10.53 2.72 -21.36
N LYS A 109 9.71 1.78 -20.89
CA LYS A 109 9.50 1.57 -19.46
C LYS A 109 10.76 1.02 -18.81
N ARG A 110 11.04 1.50 -17.61
CA ARG A 110 12.24 1.14 -16.83
C ARG A 110 11.90 0.47 -15.51
N GLY A 111 10.61 0.36 -15.20
CA GLY A 111 10.13 -0.33 -14.02
C GLY A 111 10.06 -1.83 -14.27
N GLU A 112 10.41 -2.59 -13.27
CA GLU A 112 10.33 -4.05 -13.25
C GLU A 112 9.69 -4.53 -11.96
N ALA A 113 8.80 -5.51 -12.09
CA ALA A 113 8.27 -6.27 -10.98
C ALA A 113 8.39 -7.76 -11.35
N LEU A 114 9.36 -8.43 -10.78
CA LEU A 114 9.76 -9.80 -11.11
C LEU A 114 9.56 -10.73 -9.91
N PRO A 115 9.36 -12.05 -10.15
CA PRO A 115 9.30 -13.03 -9.08
C PRO A 115 10.50 -13.02 -8.14
N GLY A 116 10.28 -13.40 -6.89
CA GLY A 116 11.26 -13.44 -5.84
C GLY A 116 11.25 -12.33 -4.82
N PRO A 117 10.16 -11.54 -4.58
CA PRO A 117 9.76 -10.39 -5.38
C PRO A 117 10.97 -9.47 -5.59
N ARG A 118 11.16 -9.01 -6.79
CA ARG A 118 12.22 -8.05 -7.17
C ARG A 118 11.59 -6.87 -7.89
N LEU A 119 11.49 -5.76 -7.20
CA LEU A 119 10.89 -4.52 -7.71
C LEU A 119 12.02 -3.53 -7.95
N ALA A 120 12.06 -2.95 -9.14
CA ALA A 120 13.08 -1.98 -9.49
C ALA A 120 12.50 -0.87 -10.38
N LEU A 121 12.93 0.38 -10.14
CA LEU A 121 12.55 1.52 -10.95
C LEU A 121 13.60 2.63 -10.80
N MET A 122 14.36 2.90 -11.87
CA MET A 122 15.34 3.99 -11.93
C MET A 122 16.32 4.04 -10.74
N GLY A 123 16.84 2.89 -10.36
CA GLY A 123 17.80 2.76 -9.25
C GLY A 123 17.17 2.55 -7.87
N TRP A 124 15.86 2.72 -7.73
CA TRP A 124 15.17 2.30 -6.52
C TRP A 124 14.89 0.81 -6.59
N ARG A 125 15.05 0.09 -5.49
CA ARG A 125 14.86 -1.35 -5.43
C ARG A 125 14.17 -1.75 -4.13
N PHE A 126 13.21 -2.67 -4.23
CA PHE A 126 12.67 -3.39 -3.09
C PHE A 126 12.63 -4.88 -3.46
N TYR A 127 13.30 -5.70 -2.69
CA TYR A 127 13.47 -7.10 -3.05
C TYR A 127 13.65 -8.01 -1.83
N ARG A 128 13.39 -9.29 -2.04
CA ARG A 128 13.64 -10.31 -1.02
C ARG A 128 15.15 -10.51 -0.84
N GLU A 129 15.60 -10.46 0.41
CA GLU A 129 16.98 -10.73 0.82
C GLU A 129 16.96 -11.77 1.96
N GLY A 130 17.30 -13.05 1.64
CA GLY A 130 17.17 -14.15 2.59
C GLY A 130 15.72 -14.38 3.01
N GLU A 131 15.48 -14.43 4.31
CA GLU A 131 14.12 -14.55 4.89
C GLU A 131 13.39 -13.20 5.03
N GLY A 132 14.01 -12.11 4.62
CA GLY A 132 13.46 -10.77 4.74
C GLY A 132 13.43 -10.02 3.42
N PHE A 133 13.47 -8.69 3.54
CA PHE A 133 13.43 -7.78 2.39
C PHE A 133 14.47 -6.67 2.55
N ARG A 134 14.82 -6.04 1.44
CA ARG A 134 15.66 -4.84 1.43
C ARG A 134 15.08 -3.76 0.56
N LEU A 135 15.13 -2.53 1.05
CA LEU A 135 14.78 -1.31 0.35
C LEU A 135 16.03 -0.49 0.11
N GLU A 136 16.32 -0.19 -1.14
CA GLU A 136 17.37 0.72 -1.57
C GLU A 136 16.74 1.85 -2.40
N ALA A 137 16.85 3.06 -1.90
CA ALA A 137 16.33 4.27 -2.56
C ALA A 137 17.21 5.48 -2.18
N PRO A 138 17.06 6.65 -2.82
CA PRO A 138 17.91 7.80 -2.50
C PRO A 138 17.88 8.18 -1.01
N GLY A 139 19.01 7.96 -0.33
CA GLY A 139 19.17 8.22 1.09
C GLY A 139 18.57 7.15 2.01
N VAL A 140 18.23 5.98 1.48
CA VAL A 140 17.68 4.86 2.29
C VAL A 140 18.31 3.55 1.83
N ASP A 141 18.85 2.81 2.79
CA ASP A 141 19.24 1.41 2.66
C ASP A 141 18.75 0.68 3.93
N LEU A 142 17.55 0.11 3.86
CA LEU A 142 16.93 -0.57 4.99
C LEU A 142 16.70 -2.04 4.69
N ARG A 143 16.98 -2.87 5.68
CA ARG A 143 16.65 -4.29 5.72
C ARG A 143 15.47 -4.53 6.64
N PHE A 144 14.65 -5.50 6.29
CA PHE A 144 13.45 -5.90 7.02
C PHE A 144 13.48 -7.39 7.29
N ARG A 145 13.24 -7.77 8.53
CA ARG A 145 13.08 -9.18 8.91
C ARG A 145 11.73 -9.38 9.60
N PRO A 146 10.86 -10.24 9.07
CA PRO A 146 9.61 -10.60 9.73
C PRO A 146 9.84 -11.08 11.15
N LEU A 147 9.04 -10.58 12.09
CA LEU A 147 9.03 -11.00 13.49
C LEU A 147 7.85 -11.93 13.80
N LYS A 148 6.90 -12.01 12.88
CA LYS A 148 5.72 -12.88 12.93
C LYS A 148 5.44 -13.44 11.54
N PRO A 149 4.68 -14.55 11.43
CA PRO A 149 4.19 -15.04 10.14
C PRO A 149 3.37 -13.96 9.41
N PRO A 150 3.31 -14.01 8.08
CA PRO A 150 2.44 -13.13 7.31
C PRO A 150 0.98 -13.49 7.55
N VAL A 151 0.11 -12.49 7.42
CA VAL A 151 -1.34 -12.68 7.53
C VAL A 151 -2.05 -12.28 6.25
N VAL A 152 -3.10 -13.01 5.90
CA VAL A 152 -4.03 -12.65 4.83
C VAL A 152 -5.23 -11.97 5.46
N HIS A 153 -5.53 -10.76 5.00
CA HIS A 153 -6.72 -10.03 5.39
C HIS A 153 -7.90 -10.36 4.47
N PRO A 154 -9.15 -10.12 4.89
CA PRO A 154 -10.27 -10.18 3.98
C PRO A 154 -10.05 -9.23 2.80
N PRO A 155 -10.54 -9.56 1.59
CA PRO A 155 -10.41 -8.67 0.44
C PRO A 155 -11.03 -7.30 0.72
N SER A 156 -10.29 -6.24 0.39
CA SER A 156 -10.78 -4.86 0.53
C SER A 156 -11.56 -4.42 -0.71
N GLY A 157 -12.54 -3.55 -0.52
CA GLY A 157 -13.38 -3.01 -1.58
C GLY A 157 -14.59 -3.89 -1.92
N THR A 158 -15.38 -3.39 -2.86
CA THR A 158 -16.63 -3.99 -3.32
C THR A 158 -16.69 -3.97 -4.84
N ALA A 159 -17.76 -4.50 -5.43
CA ALA A 159 -17.98 -4.39 -6.88
C ALA A 159 -18.04 -2.92 -7.37
N GLU A 160 -18.42 -1.99 -6.51
CA GLU A 160 -18.49 -0.55 -6.83
C GLU A 160 -17.10 0.12 -6.83
N THR A 161 -16.20 -0.32 -5.95
CA THR A 161 -14.89 0.32 -5.74
C THR A 161 -13.73 -0.47 -6.34
N GLY A 162 -14.00 -1.65 -6.87
CA GLY A 162 -13.02 -2.67 -7.18
C GLY A 162 -12.66 -3.50 -5.94
N ARG A 163 -12.07 -4.66 -6.17
CA ARG A 163 -11.67 -5.60 -5.12
C ARG A 163 -10.18 -5.84 -5.16
N MET A 164 -9.58 -5.78 -3.97
CA MET A 164 -8.15 -6.00 -3.78
C MET A 164 -7.92 -7.14 -2.80
N HIS A 165 -7.10 -8.12 -3.17
CA HIS A 165 -6.50 -9.03 -2.20
C HIS A 165 -5.50 -8.28 -1.34
N TYR A 166 -5.32 -8.74 -0.11
CA TYR A 166 -4.50 -8.03 0.86
C TYR A 166 -3.80 -9.00 1.80
N GLN A 167 -2.50 -8.89 1.91
CA GLN A 167 -1.67 -9.61 2.86
C GLN A 167 -0.61 -8.69 3.46
N SER A 168 -0.15 -9.01 4.68
CA SER A 168 0.79 -8.20 5.42
C SER A 168 1.78 -9.04 6.22
N TYR A 169 3.02 -8.53 6.37
CA TYR A 169 3.82 -8.77 7.56
C TYR A 169 3.56 -7.60 8.51
N THR A 170 2.78 -7.84 9.55
CA THR A 170 2.27 -6.79 10.44
C THR A 170 3.34 -6.24 11.38
N ARG A 171 4.45 -6.98 11.59
CA ARG A 171 5.60 -6.54 12.35
C ARG A 171 6.88 -7.10 11.77
N VAL A 172 7.76 -6.23 11.36
CA VAL A 172 9.11 -6.57 10.90
C VAL A 172 10.13 -5.70 11.62
N ALA A 173 11.28 -6.26 11.97
CA ALA A 173 12.42 -5.46 12.39
C ALA A 173 12.97 -4.71 11.18
N ALA A 174 13.29 -3.42 11.36
CA ALA A 174 13.87 -2.56 10.33
C ALA A 174 15.23 -2.05 10.81
N TRP A 175 16.28 -2.14 9.99
CA TRP A 175 17.60 -1.61 10.31
C TRP A 175 18.40 -1.30 9.05
N GLY A 176 19.34 -0.40 9.19
CA GLY A 176 20.23 0.01 8.10
C GLY A 176 20.63 1.48 8.21
N GLU A 177 20.53 2.21 7.12
CA GLU A 177 20.94 3.60 7.03
C GLU A 177 19.82 4.47 6.41
N VAL A 178 19.57 5.62 7.02
CA VAL A 178 18.65 6.63 6.48
C VAL A 178 19.38 7.99 6.53
N LEU A 179 19.52 8.63 5.36
CA LEU A 179 20.20 9.93 5.17
C LEU A 179 21.63 9.99 5.77
N GLY A 180 22.35 8.84 5.74
CA GLY A 180 23.72 8.74 6.26
C GLY A 180 23.80 8.48 7.77
N GLU A 181 22.68 8.27 8.45
CA GLU A 181 22.60 7.92 9.86
C GLU A 181 22.19 6.44 10.02
N GLU A 182 22.84 5.72 10.96
CA GLU A 182 22.40 4.38 11.34
C GLU A 182 20.98 4.49 11.94
N ALA A 183 20.09 3.58 11.48
CA ALA A 183 18.68 3.63 11.81
C ALA A 183 18.16 2.23 12.17
N ARG A 184 17.34 2.13 13.22
CA ARG A 184 16.74 0.88 13.71
C ARG A 184 15.35 1.10 14.25
N GLY A 185 14.46 0.13 14.02
CA GLY A 185 13.09 0.19 14.50
C GLY A 185 12.25 -0.97 14.01
N GLU A 186 10.99 -0.70 13.79
CA GLU A 186 10.01 -1.66 13.31
C GLU A 186 9.16 -1.08 12.19
N ALA A 187 8.64 -1.96 11.36
CA ALA A 187 7.80 -1.58 10.24
C ALA A 187 6.67 -2.58 10.01
N TRP A 188 5.80 -2.17 9.13
CA TRP A 188 4.71 -2.92 8.54
C TRP A 188 4.97 -3.07 7.04
N LEU A 189 4.72 -4.26 6.48
CA LEU A 189 4.80 -4.51 5.04
C LEU A 189 3.44 -5.00 4.53
N ASP A 190 3.00 -4.42 3.40
CA ASP A 190 1.76 -4.80 2.72
C ASP A 190 2.03 -5.21 1.27
N HIS A 191 1.25 -6.16 0.80
CA HIS A 191 1.09 -6.47 -0.61
C HIS A 191 -0.39 -6.56 -0.93
N GLN A 192 -0.83 -5.71 -1.85
CA GLN A 192 -2.22 -5.69 -2.32
C GLN A 192 -2.27 -5.75 -3.84
N TRP A 193 -3.24 -6.49 -4.37
CA TRP A 193 -3.45 -6.60 -5.80
C TRP A 193 -4.91 -6.89 -6.13
N GLY A 194 -5.36 -6.46 -7.31
CA GLY A 194 -6.72 -6.70 -7.75
C GLY A 194 -7.15 -5.80 -8.88
N GLU A 195 -8.44 -5.54 -8.92
CA GLU A 195 -9.08 -4.69 -9.89
C GLU A 195 -9.62 -3.43 -9.22
N GLN A 196 -9.31 -2.29 -9.80
CA GLN A 196 -9.96 -1.04 -9.47
C GLN A 196 -10.78 -0.57 -10.67
N LEU A 197 -12.10 -0.44 -10.51
CA LEU A 197 -13.02 -0.18 -11.62
C LEU A 197 -12.80 1.18 -12.28
N SER A 198 -12.32 2.17 -11.53
CA SER A 198 -11.84 3.44 -12.08
C SER A 198 -10.85 4.06 -11.10
N GLY A 199 -9.86 4.78 -11.60
CA GLY A 199 -8.77 5.36 -10.79
C GLY A 199 -9.19 6.35 -9.71
N LEU A 200 -10.48 6.68 -9.60
CA LEU A 200 -11.05 7.60 -8.62
C LEU A 200 -12.30 7.02 -7.94
N ALA A 201 -12.59 5.72 -8.13
CA ALA A 201 -13.82 5.11 -7.63
C ALA A 201 -13.83 4.92 -6.11
N ALA A 202 -12.68 4.99 -5.46
CA ALA A 202 -12.57 4.78 -4.02
C ALA A 202 -11.57 5.74 -3.37
N THR A 203 -11.86 6.09 -2.13
CA THR A 203 -10.90 6.63 -1.17
C THR A 203 -10.89 5.76 0.07
N TRP A 204 -9.85 5.85 0.87
CA TRP A 204 -9.76 5.04 2.08
C TRP A 204 -9.07 5.78 3.22
N ASP A 205 -9.34 5.29 4.41
CA ASP A 205 -8.58 5.57 5.62
C ASP A 205 -8.00 4.24 6.11
N TRP A 206 -6.70 4.18 6.34
CA TRP A 206 -5.98 2.97 6.72
C TRP A 206 -5.04 3.24 7.89
N PHE A 207 -4.93 2.29 8.79
CA PHE A 207 -4.00 2.28 9.91
C PHE A 207 -3.33 0.91 10.03
N GLY A 208 -2.01 0.91 10.12
CA GLY A 208 -1.21 -0.22 10.61
C GLY A 208 -0.57 0.20 11.93
N LEU A 209 -0.98 -0.39 13.02
CA LEU A 209 -0.61 0.03 14.37
C LEU A 209 0.11 -1.10 15.11
N HIS A 210 1.23 -0.78 15.74
CA HIS A 210 1.88 -1.65 16.71
C HIS A 210 1.40 -1.29 18.12
N LEU A 211 0.80 -2.25 18.82
CA LEU A 211 0.28 -2.03 20.16
C LEU A 211 1.30 -2.42 21.22
N SER A 212 1.19 -1.79 22.40
CA SER A 212 2.12 -1.99 23.53
C SER A 212 2.05 -3.37 24.19
N ASP A 213 1.04 -4.17 23.86
CA ASP A 213 0.91 -5.56 24.30
C ASP A 213 1.60 -6.56 23.35
N GLY A 214 2.30 -6.06 22.33
CA GLY A 214 2.98 -6.86 21.33
C GLY A 214 2.07 -7.37 20.21
N SER A 215 0.81 -6.92 20.16
CA SER A 215 -0.09 -7.17 19.04
C SER A 215 -0.07 -6.04 18.01
N GLU A 216 -0.67 -6.26 16.85
CA GLU A 216 -0.88 -5.25 15.83
C GLU A 216 -2.37 -5.10 15.52
N LEU A 217 -2.75 -3.91 15.05
CA LEU A 217 -4.09 -3.63 14.57
C LEU A 217 -4.03 -3.06 13.15
N MET A 218 -4.65 -3.74 12.20
CA MET A 218 -5.02 -3.19 10.91
C MET A 218 -6.45 -2.65 11.02
N ALA A 219 -6.67 -1.40 10.62
CA ALA A 219 -8.00 -0.83 10.50
C ALA A 219 -8.12 -0.11 9.15
N TYR A 220 -9.12 -0.47 8.36
CA TYR A 220 -9.27 -0.06 6.97
C TYR A 220 -10.72 0.28 6.66
N ARG A 221 -10.97 1.50 6.24
CA ARG A 221 -12.30 1.96 5.83
C ARG A 221 -12.26 2.40 4.36
N VAL A 222 -13.08 1.78 3.53
CA VAL A 222 -13.21 2.08 2.10
C VAL A 222 -14.46 2.91 1.87
N LYS A 223 -14.33 3.97 1.07
CA LYS A 223 -15.40 4.89 0.69
C LYS A 223 -15.52 4.94 -0.83
N ALA A 224 -16.74 4.92 -1.33
CA ALA A 224 -17.05 5.21 -2.73
C ALA A 224 -16.71 6.66 -3.09
N ALA A 225 -16.68 7.01 -4.37
CA ALA A 225 -16.45 8.37 -4.85
C ALA A 225 -17.43 9.43 -4.26
N SER A 226 -18.61 8.98 -3.87
CA SER A 226 -19.59 9.83 -3.16
C SER A 226 -19.21 10.16 -1.71
N GLY A 227 -18.15 9.56 -1.17
CA GLY A 227 -17.79 9.64 0.25
C GLY A 227 -18.54 8.64 1.15
N ARG A 228 -19.51 7.88 0.59
CA ARG A 228 -20.23 6.86 1.35
C ARG A 228 -19.30 5.72 1.74
N VAL A 229 -19.26 5.35 3.00
CA VAL A 229 -18.54 4.17 3.48
C VAL A 229 -19.18 2.92 2.90
N VAL A 230 -18.40 2.09 2.22
CA VAL A 230 -18.85 0.84 1.60
C VAL A 230 -18.32 -0.39 2.30
N GLN A 231 -17.23 -0.24 3.04
CA GLN A 231 -16.65 -1.34 3.81
C GLN A 231 -15.79 -0.80 4.96
N VAL A 232 -15.82 -1.51 6.07
CA VAL A 232 -14.88 -1.38 7.17
C VAL A 232 -14.30 -2.75 7.44
N LEU A 233 -13.00 -2.84 7.52
CA LEU A 233 -12.24 -4.04 7.89
C LEU A 233 -11.35 -3.68 9.08
N ALA A 234 -11.29 -4.55 10.07
CA ALA A 234 -10.32 -4.44 11.12
C ALA A 234 -9.87 -5.84 11.55
N SER A 235 -8.58 -6.00 11.74
CA SER A 235 -8.00 -7.26 12.23
C SER A 235 -6.93 -6.95 13.25
N ARG A 236 -6.95 -7.67 14.35
CA ARG A 236 -5.86 -7.72 15.32
C ARG A 236 -5.02 -8.96 15.08
N VAL A 237 -3.72 -8.81 15.14
CA VAL A 237 -2.78 -9.92 15.11
C VAL A 237 -2.13 -10.01 16.50
N ASP A 238 -2.31 -11.12 17.18
CA ASP A 238 -1.80 -11.33 18.52
C ASP A 238 -0.26 -11.47 18.54
N PRO A 239 0.40 -11.49 19.72
CA PRO A 239 1.85 -11.68 19.80
C PRO A 239 2.36 -12.99 19.18
N LEU A 240 1.51 -13.99 19.00
CA LEU A 240 1.85 -15.28 18.38
C LEU A 240 1.61 -15.30 16.85
N GLY A 241 1.03 -14.23 16.29
CA GLY A 241 0.73 -14.14 14.86
C GLY A 241 -0.68 -14.61 14.48
N ASN A 242 -1.55 -14.92 15.43
CA ASN A 242 -2.93 -15.30 15.14
C ASN A 242 -3.77 -14.06 14.84
N ARG A 243 -4.49 -14.06 13.71
CA ARG A 243 -5.40 -12.99 13.32
C ARG A 243 -6.80 -13.23 13.89
N GLU A 244 -7.40 -12.17 14.42
CA GLU A 244 -8.82 -12.08 14.73
C GLU A 244 -9.43 -10.84 14.08
N ASP A 245 -10.65 -10.96 13.56
CA ASP A 245 -11.34 -9.83 12.97
C ASP A 245 -12.14 -9.08 14.04
N LEU A 246 -12.13 -7.74 13.96
CA LEU A 246 -12.80 -6.86 14.91
C LEU A 246 -13.87 -6.04 14.20
N ALA A 247 -14.94 -5.71 14.90
CA ALA A 247 -15.89 -4.69 14.47
C ALA A 247 -15.43 -3.34 15.02
N LEU A 248 -15.21 -2.35 14.14
CA LEU A 248 -14.75 -1.01 14.52
C LEU A 248 -15.51 0.07 13.76
N ASP A 249 -15.80 1.17 14.45
CA ASP A 249 -16.21 2.44 13.89
C ASP A 249 -15.04 3.41 13.84
N PHE A 250 -15.00 4.23 12.78
CA PHE A 250 -14.03 5.30 12.57
C PHE A 250 -14.68 6.64 12.86
N LEU A 251 -14.40 7.21 14.01
CA LEU A 251 -14.97 8.48 14.45
C LEU A 251 -13.92 9.60 14.26
N PRO A 252 -14.16 10.58 13.35
CA PRO A 252 -13.25 11.69 13.15
C PRO A 252 -13.28 12.62 14.36
N LEU A 253 -12.11 13.02 14.86
CA LEU A 253 -11.97 13.95 15.99
C LEU A 253 -11.43 15.31 15.59
N GLU A 254 -10.53 15.34 14.61
CA GLU A 254 -9.89 16.58 14.17
C GLU A 254 -9.66 16.55 12.65
N THR A 255 -10.07 17.64 12.00
CA THR A 255 -9.79 17.88 10.57
C THR A 255 -8.79 19.01 10.43
N TRP A 256 -7.83 18.84 9.56
CA TRP A 256 -6.80 19.81 9.21
C TRP A 256 -6.87 20.13 7.72
N THR A 257 -6.73 21.40 7.37
CA THR A 257 -6.64 21.84 5.97
C THR A 257 -5.19 22.12 5.65
N SER A 258 -4.65 21.42 4.65
CA SER A 258 -3.28 21.58 4.18
C SER A 258 -3.07 22.89 3.42
N SER A 259 -1.83 23.21 3.11
CA SER A 259 -1.47 24.34 2.26
C SER A 259 -2.01 24.25 0.83
N SER A 260 -2.36 23.04 0.35
CA SER A 260 -3.01 22.82 -0.94
C SER A 260 -4.52 23.11 -0.92
N GLY A 261 -5.10 23.40 0.25
CA GLY A 261 -6.53 23.60 0.47
C GLY A 261 -7.32 22.30 0.66
N ARG A 262 -6.67 21.12 0.69
CA ARG A 262 -7.34 19.84 0.95
C ARG A 262 -7.50 19.61 2.44
N ALA A 263 -8.67 19.04 2.81
CA ALA A 263 -8.97 18.70 4.20
C ALA A 263 -8.69 17.21 4.46
N TYR A 264 -8.01 16.91 5.57
CA TYR A 264 -7.68 15.56 6.04
C TYR A 264 -8.13 15.41 7.48
N THR A 265 -8.74 14.28 7.81
CA THR A 265 -8.97 13.94 9.21
C THR A 265 -7.66 13.37 9.78
N LEU A 266 -7.12 14.02 10.79
CA LEU A 266 -5.82 13.67 11.37
C LEU A 266 -5.95 12.95 12.72
N ALA A 267 -6.94 13.30 13.54
CA ALA A 267 -7.19 12.62 14.79
C ALA A 267 -8.47 11.77 14.69
N TRP A 268 -8.38 10.56 15.23
CA TRP A 268 -9.41 9.56 15.12
C TRP A 268 -9.69 8.88 16.44
N ARG A 269 -10.94 8.47 16.65
CA ARG A 269 -11.29 7.42 17.58
C ARG A 269 -11.70 6.18 16.79
N LEU A 270 -11.00 5.08 17.03
CA LEU A 270 -11.41 3.75 16.60
C LEU A 270 -12.15 3.10 17.75
N GLU A 271 -13.40 2.73 17.57
CA GLU A 271 -14.25 2.24 18.65
C GLU A 271 -15.05 1.02 18.21
N GLY A 272 -15.12 0.02 19.09
CA GLY A 272 -15.88 -1.20 18.90
C GLY A 272 -16.11 -1.90 20.24
N PRO A 273 -16.76 -3.07 20.24
CA PRO A 273 -17.10 -3.78 21.47
C PRO A 273 -15.89 -4.11 22.36
N GLU A 274 -14.73 -4.34 21.76
CA GLU A 274 -13.53 -4.79 22.47
C GLU A 274 -12.40 -3.77 22.49
N LEU A 275 -12.47 -2.74 21.60
CA LEU A 275 -11.42 -1.74 21.41
C LEU A 275 -12.01 -0.32 21.49
N ALA A 276 -11.31 0.55 22.19
CA ALA A 276 -11.48 1.99 22.09
C ALA A 276 -10.09 2.64 22.10
N LEU A 277 -9.70 3.24 20.98
CA LEU A 277 -8.36 3.79 20.76
C LEU A 277 -8.47 5.21 20.16
N VAL A 278 -7.80 6.17 20.76
CA VAL A 278 -7.68 7.54 20.23
C VAL A 278 -6.31 7.68 19.59
N LEU A 279 -6.29 8.04 18.31
CA LEU A 279 -5.10 8.24 17.50
C LEU A 279 -4.91 9.71 17.16
N ARG A 280 -3.68 10.19 17.24
CA ARG A 280 -3.28 11.54 16.84
C ARG A 280 -1.99 11.49 16.02
N PRO A 281 -1.83 12.35 15.01
CA PRO A 281 -0.58 12.45 14.27
C PRO A 281 0.52 13.01 15.18
N LEU A 282 1.74 12.52 15.01
CA LEU A 282 2.91 13.14 15.66
C LEU A 282 3.20 14.51 15.02
N PHE A 283 2.95 14.63 13.72
CA PHE A 283 3.13 15.87 12.96
C PHE A 283 1.92 16.06 12.03
N ARG A 284 1.46 17.30 11.87
CA ARG A 284 0.32 17.60 10.96
C ARG A 284 0.72 17.55 9.50
N GLU A 285 1.92 18.01 9.19
CA GLU A 285 2.45 18.06 7.84
C GLU A 285 2.77 16.66 7.34
N GLY A 286 1.86 16.09 6.57
CA GLY A 286 1.94 14.73 6.04
C GLY A 286 1.33 14.60 4.64
N GLU A 287 0.88 15.71 4.05
CA GLU A 287 0.29 15.67 2.71
C GLU A 287 1.31 15.26 1.65
N ILE A 288 0.91 14.37 0.77
CA ILE A 288 1.61 13.97 -0.44
C ILE A 288 0.77 14.37 -1.62
N LEU A 289 1.37 15.15 -2.52
CA LEU A 289 0.82 15.53 -3.81
C LEU A 289 1.64 14.84 -4.90
N SER A 290 1.27 13.62 -5.25
CA SER A 290 2.00 12.86 -6.26
C SER A 290 1.74 13.41 -7.66
N ARG A 291 2.82 13.72 -8.37
CA ARG A 291 2.79 14.08 -9.79
C ARG A 291 2.76 12.84 -10.68
N THR A 292 3.31 11.73 -10.20
CA THR A 292 3.44 10.48 -10.94
C THR A 292 2.12 9.70 -10.96
N THR A 293 1.48 9.51 -9.81
CA THR A 293 0.21 8.77 -9.69
C THR A 293 -1.02 9.67 -9.75
N ARG A 294 -0.85 11.00 -9.67
CA ARG A 294 -1.93 12.00 -9.63
C ARG A 294 -2.85 11.85 -8.42
N VAL A 295 -2.38 11.21 -7.36
CA VAL A 295 -3.11 11.02 -6.10
C VAL A 295 -2.62 12.01 -5.07
N ALA A 296 -3.55 12.55 -4.28
CA ALA A 296 -3.26 13.33 -3.09
C ALA A 296 -3.73 12.57 -1.86
N TYR A 297 -2.88 12.40 -0.88
CA TYR A 297 -3.19 11.72 0.38
C TYR A 297 -2.35 12.27 1.53
N TRP A 298 -2.80 12.03 2.75
CA TRP A 298 -2.02 12.28 3.95
C TRP A 298 -1.41 10.97 4.43
N GLU A 299 -0.14 11.00 4.79
CA GLU A 299 0.61 9.86 5.31
C GLU A 299 1.55 10.33 6.40
N GLY A 300 1.56 9.67 7.55
CA GLY A 300 2.46 10.07 8.62
C GLY A 300 2.37 9.20 9.87
N PRO A 301 3.36 9.32 10.77
CA PRO A 301 3.37 8.60 12.01
C PRO A 301 2.27 9.12 12.95
N VAL A 302 1.60 8.18 13.62
CA VAL A 302 0.58 8.46 14.63
C VAL A 302 0.98 7.84 15.95
N ALA A 303 0.46 8.39 17.04
CA ALA A 303 0.48 7.77 18.36
C ALA A 303 -0.92 7.72 18.92
N GLY A 304 -1.15 6.76 19.78
CA GLY A 304 -2.44 6.62 20.40
C GLY A 304 -2.44 5.89 21.73
N GLU A 305 -3.56 6.03 22.41
CA GLU A 305 -3.81 5.31 23.65
C GLU A 305 -5.29 4.93 23.77
N GLY A 306 -5.54 3.89 24.51
CA GLY A 306 -6.89 3.42 24.73
C GLY A 306 -6.98 2.12 25.52
N ARG A 307 -7.98 1.31 25.19
CA ARG A 307 -8.22 0.03 25.84
C ARG A 307 -8.56 -1.05 24.82
N PHE A 308 -8.06 -2.24 25.08
CA PHE A 308 -8.46 -3.47 24.39
C PHE A 308 -8.92 -4.49 25.45
N ARG A 309 -10.16 -5.00 25.33
CA ARG A 309 -10.77 -5.93 26.29
C ARG A 309 -10.60 -5.46 27.75
N GLY A 310 -10.74 -4.15 27.98
CA GLY A 310 -10.58 -3.53 29.30
C GLY A 310 -9.14 -3.20 29.73
N TYR A 311 -8.13 -3.77 29.09
CA TYR A 311 -6.71 -3.50 29.38
C TYR A 311 -6.23 -2.24 28.64
N ARG A 312 -5.39 -1.44 29.30
CA ARG A 312 -4.78 -0.25 28.67
C ARG A 312 -3.78 -0.67 27.61
N VAL A 313 -3.89 -0.07 26.43
CA VAL A 313 -2.95 -0.23 25.32
C VAL A 313 -2.51 1.13 24.79
N ARG A 314 -1.29 1.19 24.24
CA ARG A 314 -0.75 2.33 23.49
C ARG A 314 -0.43 1.85 22.08
N ALA A 315 -0.56 2.75 21.11
CA ALA A 315 -0.22 2.53 19.71
C ALA A 315 0.87 3.52 19.26
#